data_90bdc64970be73fd67d3252ba183fdff
#
_entry.id   90bdc64970be73fd67d3252ba183fdff
#
_cell.length_a   1.000
_cell.length_b   1.000
_cell.length_c   1.000
_cell.angle_alpha   90.00
_cell.angle_beta   90.00
_cell.angle_gamma   90.00
#
_symmetry.space_group_name_H-M   'P 1'
#
loop_
_entity.id
_entity.type
_entity.pdbx_description
1 polymer ?
#
loop_
_entity_poly.entity_id
_entity_poly.type
_entity_poly.pdbx_seq_one_letter_code
_entity_poly.pdbx_strand_id
1 'polypeptide(L)'
;VSKEFAAYLTEYGREEKIPIKYTDLLDWQESIPVYDKDGVDTLWRSVIYPPHQQDEIFSALTEIYGLMKTGGNMEVIGHLTVAQIDFCQFGNTNPFRVKIRNLSNDVHDYFYVKKADASRVFGLEVEHILSPNRIFYIIDADTIIEEHIMGIPCDQFVESHLQRSEYQEVSLAKEFIKFNER
;
A
#
# COMPACT_ATOMS: atom_id res chain seq x y z
N VAL A 1 9.02 15.07 17.69
CA VAL A 1 8.97 15.76 16.38
C VAL A 1 9.37 17.20 16.63
N SER A 2 10.26 17.76 15.78
CA SER A 2 10.61 19.18 15.90
C SER A 2 9.41 20.07 15.57
N LYS A 3 9.39 21.29 16.11
CA LYS A 3 8.31 22.24 15.83
C LYS A 3 8.24 22.62 14.36
N GLU A 4 9.40 22.70 13.70
CA GLU A 4 9.53 23.00 12.28
C GLU A 4 8.93 21.91 11.41
N PHE A 5 9.15 20.63 11.76
CA PHE A 5 8.58 19.52 11.02
C PHE A 5 7.06 19.37 11.27
N ALA A 6 6.58 19.67 12.47
CA ALA A 6 5.15 19.73 12.74
C ALA A 6 4.46 20.84 11.92
N ALA A 7 5.09 22.02 11.81
CA ALA A 7 4.61 23.11 10.96
C ALA A 7 4.58 22.70 9.47
N TYR A 8 5.64 22.04 9.00
CA TYR A 8 5.69 21.48 7.64
C TYR A 8 4.54 20.51 7.38
N LEU A 9 4.27 19.58 8.29
CA LEU A 9 3.17 18.60 8.12
C LEU A 9 1.79 19.29 8.08
N THR A 10 1.62 20.38 8.82
CA THR A 10 0.36 21.14 8.80
C THR A 10 0.14 21.86 7.46
N GLU A 11 1.22 22.30 6.81
CA GLU A 11 1.15 23.06 5.56
C GLU A 11 1.20 22.17 4.31
N TYR A 12 2.01 21.09 4.35
CA TYR A 12 2.34 20.26 3.18
C TYR A 12 2.01 18.77 3.38
N GLY A 13 1.45 18.40 4.52
CA GLY A 13 1.09 17.02 4.82
C GLY A 13 0.02 16.49 3.86
N ARG A 14 0.00 15.17 3.67
CA ARG A 14 -0.92 14.47 2.78
C ARG A 14 -2.14 13.97 3.52
N GLU A 15 -2.71 14.88 4.33
CA GLU A 15 -3.94 14.62 5.04
C GLU A 15 -5.11 14.91 4.09
N GLU A 16 -5.88 13.88 3.77
CA GLU A 16 -7.03 13.98 2.88
C GLU A 16 -8.15 13.07 3.36
N LYS A 17 -9.36 13.60 3.38
CA LYS A 17 -10.52 12.86 3.84
C LYS A 17 -10.86 11.72 2.88
N ILE A 18 -10.93 10.49 3.39
CA ILE A 18 -11.26 9.31 2.63
C ILE A 18 -12.62 8.72 3.06
N PRO A 19 -13.33 8.03 2.14
CA PRO A 19 -14.68 7.54 2.40
C PRO A 19 -14.75 6.34 3.36
N ILE A 20 -13.66 5.60 3.57
CA ILE A 20 -13.62 4.42 4.43
C ILE A 20 -12.31 4.37 5.22
N LYS A 21 -12.38 3.95 6.48
CA LYS A 21 -11.24 3.86 7.38
C LYS A 21 -10.72 2.43 7.52
N TYR A 22 -9.50 2.28 8.05
CA TYR A 22 -8.93 0.98 8.38
C TYR A 22 -9.83 0.17 9.33
N THR A 23 -10.44 0.84 10.33
CA THR A 23 -11.34 0.21 11.30
C THR A 23 -12.59 -0.36 10.67
N ASP A 24 -13.12 0.28 9.63
CA ASP A 24 -14.34 -0.17 8.95
C ASP A 24 -14.09 -1.47 8.16
N LEU A 25 -12.85 -1.67 7.70
CA LEU A 25 -12.44 -2.89 7.00
C LEU A 25 -12.25 -4.10 7.94
N LEU A 26 -12.23 -3.91 9.25
CA LEU A 26 -12.07 -5.01 10.21
C LEU A 26 -13.37 -5.80 10.46
N ASP A 27 -14.52 -5.32 9.97
CA ASP A 27 -15.83 -5.94 10.19
C ASP A 27 -16.20 -7.02 9.16
N TRP A 28 -15.20 -7.78 8.72
CA TRP A 28 -15.42 -8.92 7.84
C TRP A 28 -15.96 -10.15 8.59
N GLN A 29 -16.81 -10.99 7.93
CA GLN A 29 -17.46 -12.15 8.55
C GLN A 29 -16.64 -13.42 8.40
N GLU A 30 -16.09 -13.65 7.21
CA GLU A 30 -15.37 -14.86 6.86
C GLU A 30 -14.07 -14.52 6.14
N SER A 31 -13.15 -15.48 6.13
CA SER A 31 -11.91 -15.33 5.37
C SER A 31 -11.41 -16.65 4.81
N ILE A 32 -10.73 -16.59 3.68
CA ILE A 32 -10.14 -17.74 2.98
C ILE A 32 -8.62 -17.58 3.00
N PRO A 33 -7.87 -18.62 3.43
CA PRO A 33 -6.41 -18.58 3.36
C PRO A 33 -5.91 -18.40 1.92
N VAL A 34 -4.90 -17.57 1.74
CA VAL A 34 -4.21 -17.36 0.46
C VAL A 34 -2.91 -18.17 0.47
N TYR A 35 -2.79 -19.12 -0.45
CA TYR A 35 -1.59 -19.94 -0.61
C TYR A 35 -0.73 -19.41 -1.75
N ASP A 36 0.58 -19.61 -1.65
CA ASP A 36 1.50 -19.34 -2.75
C ASP A 36 1.43 -20.47 -3.83
N LYS A 37 2.26 -20.32 -4.86
CA LYS A 37 2.35 -21.31 -5.97
C LYS A 37 2.84 -22.70 -5.53
N ASP A 38 3.50 -22.78 -4.39
CA ASP A 38 4.05 -24.04 -3.82
C ASP A 38 3.11 -24.64 -2.76
N GLY A 39 1.92 -24.02 -2.54
CA GLY A 39 0.91 -24.45 -1.59
C GLY A 39 1.21 -24.09 -0.14
N VAL A 40 2.14 -23.17 0.10
CA VAL A 40 2.48 -22.69 1.44
C VAL A 40 1.53 -21.55 1.83
N ASP A 41 1.03 -21.58 3.06
CA ASP A 41 0.18 -20.51 3.60
C ASP A 41 0.97 -19.20 3.69
N THR A 42 0.51 -18.18 2.96
CA THR A 42 1.14 -16.86 2.91
C THR A 42 0.82 -16.00 4.12
N LEU A 43 -0.02 -16.47 5.04
CA LEU A 43 -0.61 -15.72 6.16
C LEU A 43 -1.45 -14.50 5.73
N TRP A 44 -1.75 -14.38 4.45
CA TRP A 44 -2.80 -13.51 3.95
C TRP A 44 -4.14 -14.22 3.98
N ARG A 45 -5.21 -13.48 4.24
CA ARG A 45 -6.59 -13.99 4.29
C ARG A 45 -7.45 -13.12 3.37
N SER A 46 -8.00 -13.72 2.33
CA SER A 46 -9.00 -13.05 1.50
C SER A 46 -10.28 -12.93 2.31
N VAL A 47 -10.68 -11.70 2.62
CA VAL A 47 -11.79 -11.41 3.53
C VAL A 47 -13.10 -11.23 2.77
N ILE A 48 -14.19 -11.65 3.41
CA ILE A 48 -15.54 -11.62 2.86
C ILE A 48 -16.42 -10.77 3.78
N TYR A 49 -17.00 -9.73 3.24
CA TYR A 49 -17.89 -8.82 3.94
C TYR A 49 -19.36 -9.26 3.80
N PRO A 50 -20.23 -8.86 4.74
CA PRO A 50 -21.66 -9.03 4.57
C PRO A 50 -22.15 -8.43 3.25
N PRO A 51 -23.08 -9.10 2.52
CA PRO A 51 -23.53 -8.60 1.21
C PRO A 51 -24.06 -7.16 1.22
N HIS A 52 -24.68 -6.73 2.32
CA HIS A 52 -25.24 -5.38 2.45
C HIS A 52 -24.17 -4.28 2.68
N GLN A 53 -22.93 -4.66 3.06
CA GLN A 53 -21.80 -3.75 3.25
C GLN A 53 -20.82 -3.81 2.07
N GLN A 54 -20.79 -4.91 1.35
CA GLN A 54 -19.80 -5.16 0.30
C GLN A 54 -19.81 -4.08 -0.78
N ASP A 55 -20.98 -3.67 -1.26
CA ASP A 55 -21.09 -2.68 -2.34
C ASP A 55 -20.59 -1.30 -1.87
N GLU A 56 -20.88 -0.92 -0.64
CA GLU A 56 -20.40 0.33 -0.05
C GLU A 56 -18.88 0.33 0.13
N ILE A 57 -18.32 -0.76 0.68
CA ILE A 57 -16.88 -0.95 0.86
C ILE A 57 -16.16 -0.92 -0.49
N PHE A 58 -16.68 -1.65 -1.49
CA PHE A 58 -16.06 -1.72 -2.81
C PHE A 58 -16.12 -0.37 -3.53
N SER A 59 -17.22 0.36 -3.43
CA SER A 59 -17.36 1.70 -3.98
C SER A 59 -16.34 2.67 -3.34
N ALA A 60 -16.26 2.69 -2.02
CA ALA A 60 -15.33 3.53 -1.27
C ALA A 60 -13.86 3.23 -1.60
N LEU A 61 -13.47 1.95 -1.69
CA LEU A 61 -12.11 1.55 -2.05
C LEU A 61 -11.77 1.87 -3.52
N THR A 62 -12.74 1.79 -4.42
CA THR A 62 -12.56 2.19 -5.82
C THR A 62 -12.37 3.70 -5.94
N GLU A 63 -13.11 4.49 -5.17
CA GLU A 63 -12.94 5.95 -5.08
C GLU A 63 -11.55 6.33 -4.57
N ILE A 64 -11.07 5.68 -3.49
CA ILE A 64 -9.71 5.88 -2.96
C ILE A 64 -8.66 5.59 -4.04
N TYR A 65 -8.79 4.50 -4.77
CA TYR A 65 -7.87 4.18 -5.85
C TYR A 65 -7.89 5.24 -6.97
N GLY A 66 -9.07 5.71 -7.33
CA GLY A 66 -9.24 6.81 -8.28
C GLY A 66 -8.54 8.10 -7.81
N LEU A 67 -8.69 8.44 -6.54
CA LEU A 67 -8.01 9.58 -5.92
C LEU A 67 -6.49 9.44 -6.02
N MET A 68 -5.95 8.27 -5.71
CA MET A 68 -4.51 7.98 -5.79
C MET A 68 -3.93 8.09 -7.20
N LYS A 69 -4.64 7.61 -8.22
CA LYS A 69 -4.10 7.50 -9.59
C LYS A 69 -4.43 8.68 -10.49
N THR A 70 -5.49 9.38 -10.23
CA THR A 70 -6.03 10.40 -11.15
C THR A 70 -6.30 11.75 -10.48
N GLY A 71 -6.00 11.89 -9.19
CA GLY A 71 -6.39 13.08 -8.42
C GLY A 71 -7.91 13.27 -8.35
N GLY A 72 -8.67 12.16 -8.37
CA GLY A 72 -10.13 12.18 -8.24
C GLY A 72 -10.92 12.33 -9.54
N ASN A 73 -10.29 12.11 -10.71
CA ASN A 73 -11.04 12.10 -11.97
C ASN A 73 -11.99 10.89 -12.05
N MET A 74 -13.28 11.16 -11.84
CA MET A 74 -14.35 10.14 -11.77
C MET A 74 -14.62 9.40 -13.10
N GLU A 75 -14.24 9.96 -14.26
CA GLU A 75 -14.45 9.30 -15.56
C GLU A 75 -13.63 8.00 -15.67
N VAL A 76 -12.48 7.94 -15.03
CA VAL A 76 -11.61 6.75 -15.04
C VAL A 76 -12.13 5.67 -14.09
N ILE A 77 -12.84 6.05 -13.04
CA ILE A 77 -13.29 5.16 -11.96
C ILE A 77 -14.40 4.21 -12.44
N GLY A 78 -15.23 4.62 -13.41
CA GLY A 78 -16.37 3.82 -13.90
C GLY A 78 -16.01 2.45 -14.51
N HIS A 79 -14.74 2.20 -14.80
CA HIS A 79 -14.24 0.92 -15.31
C HIS A 79 -13.47 0.10 -14.27
N LEU A 80 -13.40 0.56 -13.04
CA LEU A 80 -12.67 -0.07 -11.96
C LEU A 80 -13.60 -0.81 -11.01
N THR A 81 -13.12 -1.93 -10.49
CA THR A 81 -13.81 -2.68 -9.44
C THR A 81 -12.81 -3.29 -8.47
N VAL A 82 -13.23 -3.46 -7.22
CA VAL A 82 -12.47 -4.26 -6.26
C VAL A 82 -12.63 -5.73 -6.64
N ALA A 83 -11.52 -6.41 -6.91
CA ALA A 83 -11.50 -7.83 -7.21
C ALA A 83 -11.30 -8.69 -5.97
N GLN A 84 -10.54 -8.18 -4.98
CA GLN A 84 -10.18 -8.94 -3.79
C GLN A 84 -9.67 -7.99 -2.69
N ILE A 85 -9.94 -8.34 -1.44
CA ILE A 85 -9.40 -7.66 -0.27
C ILE A 85 -8.75 -8.73 0.59
N ASP A 86 -7.45 -8.59 0.85
CA ASP A 86 -6.70 -9.52 1.68
C ASP A 86 -6.23 -8.83 2.96
N PHE A 87 -6.44 -9.49 4.10
CA PHE A 87 -5.94 -9.07 5.41
C PHE A 87 -4.66 -9.82 5.74
N CYS A 88 -3.63 -9.11 6.15
CA CYS A 88 -2.36 -9.68 6.57
C CYS A 88 -2.38 -10.04 8.05
N GLN A 89 -2.19 -11.32 8.38
CA GLN A 89 -2.16 -11.79 9.76
C GLN A 89 -0.78 -11.67 10.43
N PHE A 90 0.24 -11.29 9.67
CA PHE A 90 1.59 -11.09 10.18
C PHE A 90 2.03 -9.62 10.03
N GLY A 91 3.04 -9.22 10.81
CA GLY A 91 3.54 -7.86 10.82
C GLY A 91 2.80 -6.93 11.78
N ASN A 92 3.42 -5.80 12.10
CA ASN A 92 2.98 -4.92 13.18
C ASN A 92 1.74 -4.07 12.85
N THR A 93 1.40 -3.91 11.58
CA THR A 93 0.31 -3.02 11.13
C THR A 93 -0.88 -3.76 10.54
N ASN A 94 -0.82 -5.09 10.42
CA ASN A 94 -1.87 -5.93 9.86
C ASN A 94 -2.58 -5.28 8.64
N PRO A 95 -1.86 -4.99 7.55
CA PRO A 95 -2.42 -4.24 6.44
C PRO A 95 -3.51 -5.02 5.70
N PHE A 96 -4.45 -4.28 5.14
CA PHE A 96 -5.27 -4.78 4.04
C PHE A 96 -4.55 -4.51 2.72
N ARG A 97 -4.52 -5.50 1.83
CA ARG A 97 -4.13 -5.36 0.43
C ARG A 97 -5.39 -5.40 -0.42
N VAL A 98 -5.64 -4.35 -1.14
CA VAL A 98 -6.79 -4.23 -2.03
C VAL A 98 -6.35 -4.43 -3.46
N LYS A 99 -6.97 -5.38 -4.15
CA LYS A 99 -6.76 -5.67 -5.56
C LYS A 99 -7.84 -4.96 -6.38
N ILE A 100 -7.43 -4.02 -7.21
CA ILE A 100 -8.31 -3.35 -8.17
C ILE A 100 -8.15 -4.01 -9.54
N ARG A 101 -9.26 -4.19 -10.23
CA ARG A 101 -9.32 -4.70 -11.60
C ARG A 101 -9.95 -3.65 -12.51
N ASN A 102 -9.30 -3.40 -13.64
CA ASN A 102 -9.88 -2.59 -14.70
C ASN A 102 -10.69 -3.51 -15.63
N LEU A 103 -11.99 -3.28 -15.69
CA LEU A 103 -12.93 -4.09 -16.48
C LEU A 103 -12.73 -3.97 -17.99
N SER A 104 -12.10 -2.91 -18.48
CA SER A 104 -11.90 -2.67 -19.91
C SER A 104 -10.72 -3.44 -20.50
N ASN A 105 -9.67 -3.71 -19.70
CA ASN A 105 -8.44 -4.35 -20.18
C ASN A 105 -7.93 -5.47 -19.31
N ASP A 106 -8.66 -5.83 -18.25
CA ASP A 106 -8.35 -6.88 -17.28
C ASP A 106 -7.01 -6.70 -16.52
N VAL A 107 -6.45 -5.49 -16.55
CA VAL A 107 -5.24 -5.16 -15.79
C VAL A 107 -5.60 -5.03 -14.30
N HIS A 108 -4.72 -5.55 -13.46
CA HIS A 108 -4.85 -5.48 -12.01
C HIS A 108 -3.78 -4.58 -11.42
N ASP A 109 -4.15 -3.85 -10.38
CA ASP A 109 -3.24 -3.07 -9.54
C ASP A 109 -3.59 -3.28 -8.07
N TYR A 110 -2.70 -2.86 -7.17
CA TYR A 110 -2.85 -3.05 -5.74
C TYR A 110 -2.59 -1.74 -4.99
N PHE A 111 -3.22 -1.61 -3.84
CA PHE A 111 -2.84 -0.63 -2.82
C PHE A 111 -3.07 -1.22 -1.42
N TYR A 112 -2.56 -0.53 -0.41
CA TYR A 112 -2.63 -1.00 0.96
C TYR A 112 -3.36 -0.01 1.85
N VAL A 113 -4.22 -0.53 2.73
CA VAL A 113 -4.86 0.22 3.80
C VAL A 113 -4.29 -0.27 5.12
N LYS A 114 -3.74 0.64 5.91
CA LYS A 114 -3.04 0.33 7.16
C LYS A 114 -3.51 1.23 8.27
N LYS A 115 -3.32 0.76 9.52
CA LYS A 115 -3.41 1.64 10.66
C LYS A 115 -2.22 2.61 10.64
N ALA A 116 -2.50 3.91 10.67
CA ALA A 116 -1.48 4.94 10.73
C ALA A 116 -0.84 4.98 12.12
N ASP A 117 0.48 5.08 12.15
CA ASP A 117 1.25 5.44 13.33
C ASP A 117 2.22 6.59 13.00
N ALA A 118 2.64 7.32 14.03
CA ALA A 118 3.49 8.49 13.83
C ALA A 118 4.82 8.15 13.15
N SER A 119 5.42 7.00 13.46
CA SER A 119 6.71 6.59 12.88
C SER A 119 6.56 6.35 11.38
N ARG A 120 5.47 5.70 10.96
CA ARG A 120 5.19 5.43 9.54
C ARG A 120 4.95 6.71 8.76
N VAL A 121 4.09 7.58 9.29
CA VAL A 121 3.77 8.88 8.68
C VAL A 121 5.03 9.72 8.49
N PHE A 122 5.84 9.86 9.55
CA PHE A 122 7.08 10.62 9.48
C PHE A 122 8.11 10.01 8.54
N GLY A 123 8.23 8.67 8.52
CA GLY A 123 9.11 7.97 7.61
C GLY A 123 8.76 8.23 6.15
N LEU A 124 7.49 8.18 5.80
CA LEU A 124 7.01 8.46 4.44
C LEU A 124 7.20 9.92 4.03
N GLU A 125 7.01 10.88 4.96
CA GLU A 125 7.28 12.29 4.67
C GLU A 125 8.77 12.56 4.45
N VAL A 126 9.63 11.96 5.28
CA VAL A 126 11.09 12.08 5.09
C VAL A 126 11.50 11.47 3.75
N GLU A 127 10.98 10.29 3.41
CA GLU A 127 11.22 9.68 2.10
C GLU A 127 10.73 10.57 0.96
N HIS A 128 9.53 11.16 1.09
CA HIS A 128 8.98 12.05 0.08
C HIS A 128 9.87 13.29 -0.17
N ILE A 129 10.52 13.80 0.87
CA ILE A 129 11.45 14.94 0.75
C ILE A 129 12.80 14.51 0.14
N LEU A 130 13.32 13.35 0.54
CA LEU A 130 14.70 12.95 0.24
C LEU A 130 14.81 11.99 -0.95
N SER A 131 13.78 11.16 -1.21
CA SER A 131 13.84 10.14 -2.26
C SER A 131 13.42 10.70 -3.63
N PRO A 132 14.16 10.37 -4.71
CA PRO A 132 13.70 10.64 -6.07
C PRO A 132 12.52 9.73 -6.48
N ASN A 133 12.38 8.57 -5.84
CA ASN A 133 11.33 7.59 -6.09
C ASN A 133 10.28 7.71 -4.97
N ARG A 134 9.40 8.67 -5.11
CA ARG A 134 8.38 8.95 -4.12
C ARG A 134 7.31 7.88 -4.14
N ILE A 135 6.92 7.43 -2.95
CA ILE A 135 5.75 6.57 -2.75
C ILE A 135 4.53 7.47 -2.56
N PHE A 136 3.47 7.20 -3.31
CA PHE A 136 2.21 7.91 -3.09
C PHE A 136 1.49 7.35 -1.86
N TYR A 137 1.04 8.23 -0.99
CA TYR A 137 0.25 7.86 0.18
C TYR A 137 -0.72 8.98 0.57
N ILE A 138 -1.79 8.59 1.26
CA ILE A 138 -2.83 9.47 1.82
C ILE A 138 -2.99 9.11 3.29
N ILE A 139 -3.23 10.12 4.13
CA ILE A 139 -3.51 9.94 5.55
C ILE A 139 -4.88 10.54 5.85
N ASP A 140 -5.68 9.84 6.65
CA ASP A 140 -6.87 10.39 7.28
C ASP A 140 -7.02 9.82 8.69
N ALA A 141 -6.73 10.64 9.69
CA ALA A 141 -6.73 10.28 11.10
C ALA A 141 -5.80 9.07 11.40
N ASP A 142 -6.38 7.93 11.76
CA ASP A 142 -5.67 6.69 12.10
C ASP A 142 -5.52 5.72 10.91
N THR A 143 -5.83 6.17 9.71
CA THR A 143 -5.76 5.37 8.48
C THR A 143 -4.73 5.94 7.53
N ILE A 144 -3.88 5.07 7.00
CA ILE A 144 -2.94 5.39 5.93
C ILE A 144 -3.19 4.48 4.73
N ILE A 145 -3.27 5.10 3.57
CA ILE A 145 -3.35 4.43 2.26
C ILE A 145 -1.99 4.57 1.59
N GLU A 146 -1.45 3.47 1.09
CA GLU A 146 -0.17 3.46 0.38
C GLU A 146 -0.31 2.73 -0.96
N GLU A 147 0.34 3.26 -1.98
CA GLU A 147 0.43 2.57 -3.26
C GLU A 147 1.27 1.29 -3.16
N HIS A 148 1.04 0.39 -4.10
CA HIS A 148 1.86 -0.80 -4.24
C HIS A 148 3.21 -0.46 -4.89
N ILE A 149 4.28 -0.78 -4.17
CA ILE A 149 5.64 -0.67 -4.69
C ILE A 149 5.94 -1.94 -5.48
N MET A 150 6.07 -1.80 -6.79
CA MET A 150 6.48 -2.91 -7.65
C MET A 150 7.96 -3.22 -7.40
N GLY A 151 8.26 -4.46 -7.02
CA GLY A 151 9.62 -4.88 -6.75
C GLY A 151 9.71 -6.26 -6.11
N ILE A 152 10.92 -6.69 -5.86
CA ILE A 152 11.23 -7.91 -5.13
C ILE A 152 11.68 -7.50 -3.73
N PRO A 153 11.15 -8.10 -2.64
CA PRO A 153 11.64 -7.86 -1.29
C PRO A 153 13.15 -8.06 -1.20
N CYS A 154 13.82 -7.20 -0.44
CA CYS A 154 15.28 -7.15 -0.43
C CYS A 154 15.92 -8.46 0.04
N ASP A 155 15.32 -9.12 1.03
CA ASP A 155 15.72 -10.46 1.50
C ASP A 155 15.66 -11.50 0.39
N GLN A 156 14.55 -11.57 -0.34
CA GLN A 156 14.39 -12.48 -1.48
C GLN A 156 15.37 -12.13 -2.63
N PHE A 157 15.62 -10.84 -2.85
CA PHE A 157 16.59 -10.42 -3.84
C PHE A 157 18.01 -10.87 -3.46
N VAL A 158 18.41 -10.73 -2.20
CA VAL A 158 19.70 -11.19 -1.69
C VAL A 158 19.84 -12.70 -1.87
N GLU A 159 18.83 -13.48 -1.48
CA GLU A 159 18.86 -14.94 -1.56
C GLU A 159 18.88 -15.47 -3.00
N SER A 160 18.08 -14.87 -3.89
CA SER A 160 17.86 -15.43 -5.23
C SER A 160 18.75 -14.83 -6.32
N HIS A 161 19.19 -13.58 -6.18
CA HIS A 161 19.87 -12.83 -7.23
C HIS A 161 21.32 -12.46 -6.90
N LEU A 162 21.63 -12.11 -5.64
CA LEU A 162 22.99 -11.69 -5.31
C LEU A 162 23.99 -12.85 -5.27
N GLN A 163 23.55 -14.05 -4.89
CA GLN A 163 24.45 -15.22 -4.83
C GLN A 163 24.97 -15.69 -6.20
N ARG A 164 24.57 -15.05 -7.29
CA ARG A 164 24.87 -15.50 -8.66
C ARG A 164 25.86 -14.63 -9.43
N SER A 165 26.25 -13.45 -8.94
CA SER A 165 27.14 -12.55 -9.69
C SER A 165 27.78 -11.48 -8.80
N GLU A 166 29.11 -11.49 -8.71
CA GLU A 166 29.93 -10.43 -8.06
C GLU A 166 29.61 -9.02 -8.59
N TYR A 167 29.26 -8.91 -9.87
CA TYR A 167 28.93 -7.62 -10.49
C TYR A 167 27.63 -7.03 -9.92
N GLN A 168 26.63 -7.87 -9.63
CA GLN A 168 25.36 -7.42 -9.06
C GLN A 168 25.53 -6.98 -7.60
N GLU A 169 26.36 -7.67 -6.82
CA GLU A 169 26.69 -7.28 -5.44
C GLU A 169 27.33 -5.89 -5.38
N VAL A 170 28.33 -5.65 -6.22
CA VAL A 170 29.02 -4.36 -6.29
C VAL A 170 28.09 -3.23 -6.75
N SER A 171 27.23 -3.50 -7.72
CA SER A 171 26.28 -2.52 -8.24
C SER A 171 25.25 -2.14 -7.18
N LEU A 172 24.68 -3.13 -6.47
CA LEU A 172 23.71 -2.89 -5.38
C LEU A 172 24.36 -2.13 -4.22
N ALA A 173 25.58 -2.51 -3.82
CA ALA A 173 26.31 -1.81 -2.77
C ALA A 173 26.55 -0.33 -3.13
N LYS A 174 26.88 -0.03 -4.38
CA LYS A 174 27.03 1.35 -4.85
C LYS A 174 25.73 2.15 -4.79
N GLU A 175 24.61 1.56 -5.18
CA GLU A 175 23.31 2.23 -5.10
C GLU A 175 22.87 2.44 -3.65
N PHE A 176 23.12 1.47 -2.77
CA PHE A 176 22.85 1.59 -1.34
C PHE A 176 23.71 2.69 -0.68
N ILE A 177 24.99 2.79 -1.04
CA ILE A 177 25.86 3.89 -0.57
C ILE A 177 25.32 5.24 -1.02
N LYS A 178 24.96 5.39 -2.29
CA LYS A 178 24.35 6.63 -2.81
C LYS A 178 23.05 7.02 -2.10
N PHE A 179 22.25 6.02 -1.71
CA PHE A 179 21.05 6.27 -0.94
C PHE A 179 21.35 6.83 0.46
N ASN A 180 22.39 6.28 1.12
CA ASN A 180 22.78 6.72 2.47
C ASN A 180 23.56 8.04 2.49
N GLU A 181 24.11 8.50 1.36
CA GLU A 181 24.82 9.78 1.23
C GLU A 181 23.88 10.98 0.98
N ARG A 182 22.59 10.76 0.79
CA ARG A 182 21.55 11.79 0.57
C ARG A 182 20.90 12.21 1.88
#